data_668edd473bd09b87c7c35722aab0cbb4
#
_entry.id   668edd473bd09b87c7c35722aab0cbb4
#
_cell.length_a   1.000
_cell.length_b   1.000
_cell.length_c   1.000
_cell.angle_alpha   90.00
_cell.angle_beta   90.00
_cell.angle_gamma   90.00
#
_symmetry.space_group_name_H-M   'P 1'
#
loop_
_entity.id
_entity.type
_entity.pdbx_description
1 polymer ?
#
loop_
_entity_poly.entity_id
_entity_poly.type
_entity_poly.pdbx_seq_one_letter_code
_entity_poly.pdbx_strand_id
1 'polypeptide(L)'
;MNCENCIARCPKEIDIPKIMDYLREQSRHRNCINKQSRPVVAFHSAFLQSVRYTGRLYEIGLVAGFKMRTFHMLQDVNLVPGMLKKGKLNLLPECIESRQKIKKIFSQTIDKKEK
;
A
#
# COMPACT_ATOMS: atom_id res chain seq x y z
N MET A 1 11.03 4.33 1.28
CA MET A 1 12.46 4.14 0.98
C MET A 1 13.24 4.96 1.97
N ASN A 2 14.06 4.32 2.80
CA ASN A 2 14.93 5.01 3.72
C ASN A 2 16.29 5.16 3.05
N CYS A 3 16.71 6.42 2.88
CA CYS A 3 18.03 6.73 2.40
C CYS A 3 18.91 6.84 3.65
N GLU A 4 19.82 5.91 3.88
CA GLU A 4 20.66 5.83 5.09
C GLU A 4 21.73 6.93 5.19
N ASN A 5 21.67 7.93 4.34
CA ASN A 5 22.60 9.04 4.26
C ASN A 5 22.69 9.84 5.58
N CYS A 6 21.59 9.87 6.34
CA CYS A 6 21.56 10.56 7.63
C CYS A 6 22.39 9.83 8.68
N ILE A 7 22.47 8.49 8.63
CA ILE A 7 23.30 7.69 9.54
C ILE A 7 24.77 7.87 9.18
N ALA A 8 25.09 7.73 7.89
CA ALA A 8 26.46 7.80 7.41
C ALA A 8 27.15 9.16 7.67
N ARG A 9 26.37 10.23 7.79
CA ARG A 9 26.87 11.60 8.03
C ARG A 9 26.70 12.09 9.47
N CYS A 10 26.09 11.30 10.34
CA CYS A 10 25.83 11.70 11.71
C CYS A 10 27.06 11.47 12.58
N PRO A 11 27.70 12.51 13.16
CA PRO A 11 28.88 12.35 14.01
C PRO A 11 28.53 11.70 15.37
N LYS A 12 27.26 11.59 15.71
CA LYS A 12 26.76 10.99 16.96
C LYS A 12 26.13 9.61 16.77
N GLU A 13 26.25 9.02 15.58
CA GLU A 13 25.73 7.67 15.24
C GLU A 13 24.25 7.47 15.57
N ILE A 14 23.42 8.53 15.46
CA ILE A 14 22.00 8.46 15.76
C ILE A 14 21.28 7.79 14.58
N ASP A 15 20.49 6.75 14.88
CA ASP A 15 19.66 6.05 13.89
C ASP A 15 18.36 6.83 13.58
N ILE A 16 18.52 7.92 12.80
CA ILE A 16 17.40 8.79 12.40
C ILE A 16 16.30 8.04 11.65
N PRO A 17 16.59 7.10 10.73
CA PRO A 17 15.55 6.30 10.06
C PRO A 17 14.62 5.56 11.01
N LYS A 18 15.13 4.95 12.07
CA LYS A 18 14.29 4.25 13.08
C LYS A 18 13.36 5.22 13.80
N ILE A 19 13.86 6.40 14.16
CA ILE A 19 13.06 7.43 14.80
C ILE A 19 11.93 7.88 13.84
N MET A 20 12.27 8.10 12.58
CA MET A 20 11.28 8.52 11.57
C MET A 20 10.24 7.45 11.29
N ASP A 21 10.61 6.18 11.28
CA ASP A 21 9.67 5.08 11.08
C ASP A 21 8.72 4.94 12.28
N TYR A 22 9.21 5.09 13.50
CA TYR A 22 8.38 5.16 14.70
C TYR A 22 7.39 6.34 14.66
N LEU A 23 7.85 7.53 14.28
CA LEU A 23 6.99 8.70 14.15
C LEU A 23 5.92 8.53 13.05
N ARG A 24 6.26 7.90 11.93
CA ARG A 24 5.30 7.58 10.87
C ARG A 24 4.24 6.57 11.35
N GLU A 25 4.64 5.58 12.14
CA GLU A 25 3.72 4.62 12.74
C GLU A 25 2.76 5.32 13.69
N GLN A 26 3.27 6.16 14.59
CA GLN A 26 2.46 6.97 15.51
C GLN A 26 1.52 7.94 14.79
N SER A 27 1.99 8.58 13.74
CA SER A 27 1.17 9.49 12.91
C SER A 27 -0.03 8.75 12.30
N ARG A 28 0.15 7.52 11.84
CA ARG A 28 -0.95 6.70 11.30
C ARG A 28 -1.94 6.27 12.39
N HIS A 29 -1.45 5.81 13.56
CA HIS A 29 -2.31 5.42 14.67
C HIS A 29 -3.15 6.58 15.20
N ARG A 30 -2.59 7.79 15.22
CA ARG A 30 -3.30 9.01 15.67
C ARG A 30 -4.11 9.69 14.56
N ASN A 31 -4.18 9.13 13.36
CA ASN A 31 -4.81 9.75 12.19
C ASN A 31 -4.29 11.16 11.85
N CYS A 32 -3.08 11.51 12.30
CA CYS A 32 -2.42 12.78 12.03
C CYS A 32 -1.66 12.71 10.69
N ILE A 33 -2.37 12.44 9.59
CA ILE A 33 -1.78 12.29 8.27
C ILE A 33 -1.91 13.59 7.49
N ASN A 34 -0.78 14.11 6.98
CA ASN A 34 -0.78 15.28 6.11
C ASN A 34 -1.67 15.03 4.87
N LYS A 35 -2.42 16.06 4.45
CA LYS A 35 -3.31 16.01 3.28
C LYS A 35 -2.59 15.54 2.01
N GLN A 36 -1.35 15.96 1.79
CA GLN A 36 -0.54 15.54 0.64
C GLN A 36 -0.15 14.05 0.67
N SER A 37 -0.05 13.45 1.86
CA SER A 37 0.32 12.04 2.03
C SER A 37 -0.89 11.09 2.03
N ARG A 38 -2.11 11.60 2.13
CA ARG A 38 -3.33 10.80 2.14
C ARG A 38 -3.49 9.88 0.93
N PRO A 39 -3.22 10.34 -0.32
CA PRO A 39 -3.31 9.46 -1.49
C PRO A 39 -2.32 8.30 -1.43
N VAL A 40 -1.11 8.53 -0.93
CA VAL A 40 -0.08 7.48 -0.78
C VAL A 40 -0.52 6.44 0.25
N VAL A 41 -1.07 6.88 1.39
CA VAL A 41 -1.59 5.97 2.42
C VAL A 41 -2.79 5.19 1.90
N ALA A 42 -3.69 5.82 1.14
CA ALA A 42 -4.83 5.17 0.49
C ALA A 42 -4.39 4.11 -0.51
N PHE A 43 -3.34 4.39 -1.30
CA PHE A 43 -2.75 3.44 -2.22
C PHE A 43 -2.17 2.22 -1.49
N HIS A 44 -1.37 2.43 -0.44
CA HIS A 44 -0.81 1.33 0.34
C HIS A 44 -1.90 0.47 0.99
N SER A 45 -2.97 1.10 1.50
CA SER A 45 -4.10 0.37 2.07
C SER A 45 -4.83 -0.47 1.03
N ALA A 46 -5.06 0.07 -0.18
CA ALA A 46 -5.68 -0.66 -1.28
C ALA A 46 -4.79 -1.82 -1.74
N PHE A 47 -3.48 -1.61 -1.80
CA PHE A 47 -2.50 -2.63 -2.14
C PHE A 47 -2.52 -3.80 -1.15
N LEU A 48 -2.39 -3.52 0.15
CA LEU A 48 -2.42 -4.54 1.19
C LEU A 48 -3.76 -5.28 1.22
N GLN A 49 -4.86 -4.59 0.99
CA GLN A 49 -6.18 -5.20 0.90
C GLN A 49 -6.28 -6.15 -0.30
N SER A 50 -5.77 -5.76 -1.47
CA SER A 50 -5.72 -6.64 -2.64
C SER A 50 -4.95 -7.92 -2.34
N VAL A 51 -3.73 -7.82 -1.77
CA VAL A 51 -2.90 -8.97 -1.40
C VAL A 51 -3.58 -9.84 -0.34
N ARG A 52 -4.27 -9.26 0.62
CA ARG A 52 -5.01 -9.99 1.67
C ARG A 52 -6.13 -10.87 1.11
N TYR A 53 -6.84 -10.38 0.08
CA TYR A 53 -7.99 -11.11 -0.49
C TYR A 53 -7.60 -12.14 -1.54
N THR A 54 -6.69 -11.81 -2.44
CA THR A 54 -6.32 -12.68 -3.57
C THR A 54 -5.04 -13.47 -3.32
N GLY A 55 -4.23 -13.04 -2.33
CA GLY A 55 -2.90 -13.60 -2.06
C GLY A 55 -1.83 -13.03 -2.99
N ARG A 56 -2.20 -12.30 -4.01
CA ARG A 56 -1.36 -11.71 -5.06
C ARG A 56 -1.89 -10.32 -5.38
N LEU A 57 -1.09 -9.49 -6.00
CA LEU A 57 -1.56 -8.19 -6.45
C LEU A 57 -2.55 -8.37 -7.60
N TYR A 58 -3.78 -7.88 -7.42
CA TYR A 58 -4.78 -7.77 -8.48
C TYR A 58 -4.83 -6.33 -8.97
N GLU A 59 -4.28 -6.09 -10.15
CA GLU A 59 -4.03 -4.75 -10.68
C GLU A 59 -5.32 -3.93 -10.85
N ILE A 60 -6.36 -4.53 -11.42
CA ILE A 60 -7.64 -3.83 -11.63
C ILE A 60 -8.30 -3.53 -10.29
N GLY A 61 -8.29 -4.47 -9.35
CA GLY A 61 -8.81 -4.28 -8.00
C GLY A 61 -8.06 -3.18 -7.24
N LEU A 62 -6.73 -3.10 -7.43
CA LEU A 62 -5.92 -2.04 -6.84
C LEU A 62 -6.30 -0.66 -7.40
N VAL A 63 -6.36 -0.54 -8.73
CA VAL A 63 -6.72 0.74 -9.38
C VAL A 63 -8.13 1.15 -9.02
N ALA A 64 -9.10 0.24 -9.04
CA ALA A 64 -10.48 0.51 -8.64
C ALA A 64 -10.56 0.94 -7.16
N GLY A 65 -9.94 0.20 -6.25
CA GLY A 65 -9.93 0.52 -4.83
C GLY A 65 -9.22 1.84 -4.50
N PHE A 66 -8.15 2.17 -5.22
CA PHE A 66 -7.47 3.44 -5.08
C PHE A 66 -8.32 4.61 -5.59
N LYS A 67 -8.92 4.48 -6.78
CA LYS A 67 -9.77 5.51 -7.38
C LYS A 67 -11.04 5.77 -6.55
N MET A 68 -11.65 4.74 -5.98
CA MET A 68 -12.79 4.91 -5.06
C MET A 68 -12.42 5.70 -3.80
N ARG A 69 -11.20 5.55 -3.29
CA ARG A 69 -10.74 6.25 -2.08
C ARG A 69 -10.28 7.68 -2.33
N THR A 70 -9.79 7.98 -3.53
CA THR A 70 -9.29 9.31 -3.90
C THR A 70 -10.31 10.17 -4.62
N PHE A 71 -11.48 9.63 -4.95
CA PHE A 71 -12.55 10.31 -5.71
C PHE A 71 -12.14 10.83 -7.09
N HIS A 72 -10.98 10.43 -7.61
CA HIS A 72 -10.51 10.78 -8.95
C HIS A 72 -10.87 9.70 -9.98
N MET A 73 -12.17 9.38 -10.09
CA MET A 73 -12.67 8.26 -10.91
C MET A 73 -12.44 8.44 -12.42
N LEU A 74 -12.46 9.69 -12.89
CA LEU A 74 -12.42 9.99 -14.34
C LEU A 74 -11.03 10.24 -14.90
N GLN A 75 -10.03 10.39 -14.05
CA GLN A 75 -8.65 10.59 -14.48
C GLN A 75 -8.12 9.26 -15.04
N ASP A 76 -7.61 9.28 -16.26
CA ASP A 76 -7.02 8.12 -16.97
C ASP A 76 -8.00 7.03 -17.48
N VAL A 77 -9.32 7.25 -17.45
CA VAL A 77 -10.29 6.29 -18.03
C VAL A 77 -10.03 6.07 -19.52
N ASN A 78 -9.51 7.07 -20.22
CA ASN A 78 -9.18 6.97 -21.64
C ASN A 78 -8.02 6.00 -21.94
N LEU A 79 -7.18 5.66 -20.93
CA LEU A 79 -6.07 4.73 -21.07
C LEU A 79 -6.50 3.26 -20.91
N VAL A 80 -7.61 3.03 -20.19
CA VAL A 80 -8.11 1.68 -19.88
C VAL A 80 -8.43 0.85 -21.13
N PRO A 81 -9.12 1.37 -22.17
CA PRO A 81 -9.40 0.62 -23.39
C PRO A 81 -8.12 0.20 -24.12
N GLY A 82 -7.11 1.09 -24.14
CA GLY A 82 -5.83 0.79 -24.77
C GLY A 82 -5.05 -0.30 -24.06
N MET A 83 -5.11 -0.35 -22.72
CA MET A 83 -4.46 -1.37 -21.91
C MET A 83 -5.17 -2.72 -22.00
N LEU A 84 -6.51 -2.73 -22.06
CA LEU A 84 -7.33 -3.92 -22.28
C LEU A 84 -7.06 -4.55 -23.66
N LYS A 85 -7.00 -3.72 -24.71
CA LYS A 85 -6.73 -4.17 -26.08
C LYS A 85 -5.33 -4.80 -26.23
N LYS A 86 -4.38 -4.38 -25.42
CA LYS A 86 -3.00 -4.92 -25.39
C LYS A 86 -2.85 -6.16 -24.48
N GLY A 87 -3.95 -6.67 -23.89
CA GLY A 87 -3.92 -7.85 -23.02
C GLY A 87 -3.07 -7.70 -21.75
N LYS A 88 -2.74 -6.46 -21.34
CA LYS A 88 -1.89 -6.19 -20.18
C LYS A 88 -2.65 -6.21 -18.86
N LEU A 89 -3.98 -6.25 -18.89
CA LEU A 89 -4.83 -6.28 -17.70
C LEU A 89 -5.57 -7.61 -17.62
N ASN A 90 -5.24 -8.42 -16.65
CA ASN A 90 -6.02 -9.62 -16.33
C ASN A 90 -7.30 -9.21 -15.61
N LEU A 91 -8.44 -9.36 -16.30
CA LEU A 91 -9.77 -9.02 -15.76
C LEU A 91 -10.18 -9.93 -14.60
N LEU A 92 -9.67 -11.17 -14.55
CA LEU A 92 -9.99 -12.13 -13.51
C LEU A 92 -8.88 -12.13 -12.43
N PRO A 93 -9.24 -12.08 -11.15
CA PRO A 93 -8.27 -12.22 -10.08
C PRO A 93 -7.73 -13.64 -10.03
N GLU A 94 -6.45 -13.82 -10.29
CA GLU A 94 -5.77 -15.08 -10.03
C GLU A 94 -5.55 -15.22 -8.51
N CYS A 95 -6.19 -16.20 -7.90
CA CYS A 95 -6.03 -16.50 -6.49
C CYS A 95 -4.94 -17.55 -6.28
N ILE A 96 -4.10 -17.35 -5.27
CA ILE A 96 -3.08 -18.32 -4.87
C ILE A 96 -3.73 -19.42 -4.02
N GLU A 97 -3.32 -20.69 -4.21
CA GLU A 97 -3.78 -21.83 -3.42
C GLU A 97 -3.54 -21.64 -1.91
N SER A 98 -2.43 -21.03 -1.54
CA SER A 98 -2.04 -20.74 -0.15
C SER A 98 -2.69 -19.48 0.47
N ARG A 99 -3.84 -19.04 -0.01
CA ARG A 99 -4.55 -17.84 0.44
C ARG A 99 -4.84 -17.81 1.94
N GLN A 100 -5.10 -18.98 2.54
CA GLN A 100 -5.34 -19.09 3.99
C GLN A 100 -4.08 -18.78 4.80
N LYS A 101 -2.89 -19.17 4.33
CA LYS A 101 -1.61 -18.86 4.99
C LYS A 101 -1.37 -17.34 5.00
N ILE A 102 -1.66 -16.67 3.89
CA ILE A 102 -1.53 -15.22 3.78
C ILE A 102 -2.48 -14.50 4.74
N LYS A 103 -3.76 -14.91 4.80
CA LYS A 103 -4.71 -14.36 5.78
C LYS A 103 -4.22 -14.53 7.21
N LYS A 104 -3.63 -15.69 7.54
CA LYS A 104 -3.07 -15.95 8.87
C LYS A 104 -1.89 -15.01 9.19
N ILE A 105 -1.01 -14.75 8.22
CA ILE A 105 0.09 -13.78 8.38
C ILE A 105 -0.47 -12.38 8.67
N PHE A 106 -1.46 -11.93 7.90
CA PHE A 106 -2.09 -10.62 8.10
C PHE A 106 -2.73 -10.50 9.49
N SER A 107 -3.45 -11.52 9.95
CA SER A 107 -4.06 -11.52 11.28
C SER A 107 -3.03 -11.51 12.41
N GLN A 108 -1.87 -12.11 12.21
CA GLN A 108 -0.80 -12.13 13.23
C GLN A 108 0.04 -10.86 13.26
N THR A 109 0.18 -10.16 12.13
CA THR A 109 1.09 -9.01 12.00
C THR A 109 0.34 -7.68 12.04
N ILE A 110 -0.64 -7.49 11.18
CA ILE A 110 -1.29 -6.19 11.00
C ILE A 110 -2.46 -6.04 11.95
N ASP A 111 -3.37 -7.03 12.00
CA ASP A 111 -4.57 -6.95 12.84
C ASP A 111 -4.22 -6.96 14.34
N LYS A 112 -3.06 -7.52 14.73
CA LYS A 112 -2.56 -7.53 16.12
C LYS A 112 -1.96 -6.19 16.55
N LYS A 113 -1.47 -5.37 15.60
CA LYS A 113 -0.92 -4.04 15.88
C LYS A 113 -1.99 -2.94 15.94
N GLU A 114 -3.20 -3.21 15.41
CA GLU A 114 -4.32 -2.26 15.44
C GLU A 114 -5.21 -2.40 16.70
N LYS A 115 -4.97 -3.41 17.54
CA LYS A 115 -5.57 -3.55 18.89
C LYS A 115 -4.67 -2.97 19.96
#